data_3e101ae45ed8e8f8c3409612f782f044
#
_entry.id   3e101ae45ed8e8f8c3409612f782f044
#
_cell.length_a   1.000
_cell.length_b   1.000
_cell.length_c   1.000
_cell.angle_alpha   90.00
_cell.angle_beta   90.00
_cell.angle_gamma   90.00
#
_symmetry.space_group_name_H-M   'P 1'
#
loop_
_entity.id
_entity.type
_entity.pdbx_description
1 polymer ?
#
loop_
_entity_poly.entity_id
_entity_poly.type
_entity_poly.pdbx_seq_one_letter_code
_entity_poly.pdbx_strand_id
1 'polypeptide(L)'
;MMIEKLEAERLTIQLKLDKEKTSAERNRLGQFATPPMLAHDILTYAKGLLPKNCSVNFLDPALGSGAFYSALKCVFASDQEMIKFAAAFEIDPHYGKPAQDLWESQGLSLTHGDFTKFEPDPRFNLIICNPPYVRHHHLSGDDKMRLQKRSMDVSGCKLSRLAGLYAHFMLQTHAWMAPGAIAGWLIPSEFMDVNYGREVKRYLLDKVNLLKIHRFSPDDVQFTDALVSSAIVWFRNELPSKNNQTIFSFGGSLLAPHIEKKLSREDLIAENKWTRFPKYDVREQSTVGTQLLGDLFYVKRGLATGDNKFFVLSEQQVKEQNIPYAVLKPILPSPRYVEGNEILIDSDGLPINVSRLFLLDPQMDEDEIRYTYPTVAAYLDKGKVAGVDNGYLCRGRKRWYDQEQRLPAPIVCTYMGRSDSKNGRPFRFIRNRSLATVANSYLALYPKPALMDLLNKDPSVIDSLWQQLNTISSETLLGEGRVYGGGLHKLEPKELSKVPLKLL
;
A
#
# COMPACT_ATOMS: atom_id res chain seq x y z
N MET A 1 33.08 -14.15 17.44
CA MET A 1 34.22 -13.22 17.22
C MET A 1 34.53 -12.94 15.74
N MET A 2 34.77 -13.94 14.85
CA MET A 2 35.03 -13.69 13.40
C MET A 2 33.78 -13.18 12.67
N ILE A 3 32.63 -13.83 12.84
CA ILE A 3 31.35 -13.47 12.20
C ILE A 3 30.85 -12.10 12.65
N GLU A 4 30.98 -11.76 13.92
CA GLU A 4 30.61 -10.45 14.46
C GLU A 4 31.43 -9.32 13.82
N LYS A 5 32.72 -9.57 13.53
CA LYS A 5 33.55 -8.60 12.81
C LYS A 5 33.09 -8.41 11.36
N LEU A 6 32.75 -9.51 10.67
CA LEU A 6 32.22 -9.48 9.31
C LEU A 6 30.87 -8.74 9.24
N GLU A 7 29.99 -8.95 10.23
CA GLU A 7 28.72 -8.20 10.31
C GLU A 7 28.95 -6.70 10.57
N ALA A 8 29.88 -6.34 11.44
CA ALA A 8 30.24 -4.94 11.67
C ALA A 8 30.83 -4.28 10.41
N GLU A 9 31.65 -5.02 9.66
CA GLU A 9 32.19 -4.57 8.37
C GLU A 9 31.09 -4.40 7.32
N ARG A 10 30.18 -5.40 7.18
CA ARG A 10 29.01 -5.32 6.31
C ARG A 10 28.15 -4.10 6.59
N LEU A 11 27.88 -3.82 7.89
CA LEU A 11 27.11 -2.64 8.30
C LEU A 11 27.79 -1.33 7.92
N THR A 12 29.12 -1.27 8.09
CA THR A 12 29.91 -0.11 7.70
C THR A 12 29.84 0.13 6.18
N ILE A 13 29.98 -0.94 5.40
CA ILE A 13 29.82 -0.91 3.95
C ILE A 13 28.41 -0.45 3.58
N GLN A 14 27.37 -1.07 4.16
CA GLN A 14 25.97 -0.73 3.89
C GLN A 14 25.68 0.76 4.13
N LEU A 15 26.09 1.27 5.29
CA LEU A 15 25.88 2.69 5.64
C LEU A 15 26.58 3.64 4.68
N LYS A 16 27.76 3.28 4.20
CA LYS A 16 28.50 4.06 3.21
C LYS A 16 27.75 4.07 1.88
N LEU A 17 27.38 2.90 1.35
CA LEU A 17 26.70 2.74 0.07
C LEU A 17 25.32 3.42 0.05
N ASP A 18 24.58 3.36 1.17
CA ASP A 18 23.29 4.03 1.30
C ASP A 18 23.39 5.54 1.30
N LYS A 19 24.49 6.13 1.82
CA LYS A 19 24.76 7.56 1.77
C LYS A 19 25.11 8.05 0.38
N GLU A 20 25.67 7.21 -0.47
CA GLU A 20 26.04 7.53 -1.86
C GLU A 20 24.83 7.58 -2.80
N LYS A 21 23.67 7.10 -2.36
CA LYS A 21 22.39 7.15 -3.10
C LYS A 21 21.36 8.01 -2.37
N THR A 22 20.59 8.75 -3.14
CA THR A 22 19.43 9.48 -2.58
C THR A 22 18.31 8.51 -2.19
N SER A 23 17.47 8.88 -1.21
CA SER A 23 16.29 8.11 -0.85
C SER A 23 15.34 7.89 -2.05
N ALA A 24 15.27 8.86 -2.98
CA ALA A 24 14.44 8.75 -4.18
C ALA A 24 14.98 7.66 -5.15
N GLU A 25 16.29 7.54 -5.32
CA GLU A 25 16.93 6.49 -6.13
C GLU A 25 16.73 5.12 -5.52
N ARG A 26 16.96 4.96 -4.20
CA ARG A 26 16.73 3.70 -3.51
C ARG A 26 15.25 3.28 -3.58
N ASN A 27 14.32 4.20 -3.37
CA ASN A 27 12.88 3.94 -3.48
C ASN A 27 12.46 3.52 -4.90
N ARG A 28 13.03 4.13 -5.94
CA ARG A 28 12.75 3.77 -7.33
C ARG A 28 13.20 2.35 -7.67
N LEU A 29 14.34 1.93 -7.14
CA LEU A 29 14.91 0.59 -7.32
C LEU A 29 14.37 -0.42 -6.29
N GLY A 30 13.58 0.02 -5.31
CA GLY A 30 13.02 -0.82 -4.26
C GLY A 30 14.07 -1.40 -3.32
N GLN A 31 15.17 -0.68 -3.11
CA GLN A 31 16.33 -1.11 -2.33
C GLN A 31 16.16 -0.69 -0.85
N PHE A 32 15.83 -1.66 -0.01
CA PHE A 32 15.67 -1.46 1.44
C PHE A 32 16.52 -2.47 2.19
N ALA A 33 17.52 -1.97 2.92
CA ALA A 33 18.42 -2.81 3.71
C ALA A 33 17.67 -3.52 4.85
N THR A 34 17.84 -4.83 4.96
CA THR A 34 17.24 -5.61 6.05
C THR A 34 18.00 -5.33 7.35
N PRO A 35 17.32 -4.89 8.43
CA PRO A 35 17.95 -4.71 9.73
C PRO A 35 18.57 -6.01 10.27
N PRO A 36 19.75 -5.95 10.93
CA PRO A 36 20.45 -7.14 11.42
C PRO A 36 19.61 -8.03 12.33
N MET A 37 18.91 -7.44 13.29
CA MET A 37 18.06 -8.20 14.23
C MET A 37 16.93 -8.91 13.50
N LEU A 38 16.31 -8.25 12.52
CA LEU A 38 15.26 -8.86 11.72
C LEU A 38 15.79 -10.02 10.87
N ALA A 39 16.95 -9.85 10.23
CA ALA A 39 17.61 -10.93 9.49
C ALA A 39 17.94 -12.12 10.42
N HIS A 40 18.42 -11.86 11.62
CA HIS A 40 18.72 -12.89 12.62
C HIS A 40 17.44 -13.64 13.07
N ASP A 41 16.36 -12.94 13.38
CA ASP A 41 15.08 -13.55 13.75
C ASP A 41 14.53 -14.44 12.62
N ILE A 42 14.62 -13.96 11.38
CA ILE A 42 14.19 -14.72 10.20
C ILE A 42 15.00 -16.02 10.05
N LEU A 43 16.33 -15.96 10.16
CA LEU A 43 17.18 -17.15 10.05
C LEU A 43 17.03 -18.09 11.27
N THR A 44 16.80 -17.56 12.45
CA THR A 44 16.50 -18.35 13.65
C THR A 44 15.19 -19.13 13.49
N TYR A 45 14.15 -18.47 12.99
CA TYR A 45 12.89 -19.13 12.68
C TYR A 45 13.05 -20.19 11.58
N ALA A 46 13.81 -19.88 10.51
CA ALA A 46 14.13 -20.80 9.44
C ALA A 46 14.81 -22.08 9.95
N LYS A 47 15.82 -21.94 10.83
CA LYS A 47 16.51 -23.07 11.44
C LYS A 47 15.57 -24.00 12.19
N GLY A 48 14.56 -23.43 12.88
CA GLY A 48 13.53 -24.19 13.58
C GLY A 48 12.57 -24.95 12.66
N LEU A 49 12.43 -24.54 11.39
CA LEU A 49 11.59 -25.22 10.38
C LEU A 49 12.32 -26.33 9.63
N LEU A 50 13.64 -26.30 9.60
CA LEU A 50 14.46 -27.30 8.93
C LEU A 50 14.51 -28.61 9.72
N PRO A 51 14.59 -29.77 9.06
CA PRO A 51 14.86 -31.04 9.74
C PRO A 51 16.20 -30.99 10.51
N LYS A 52 16.27 -31.65 11.63
CA LYS A 52 17.52 -31.77 12.38
C LYS A 52 18.59 -32.43 11.51
N ASN A 53 19.81 -31.91 11.55
CA ASN A 53 20.98 -32.42 10.82
C ASN A 53 20.83 -32.47 9.28
N CYS A 54 19.93 -31.65 8.69
CA CYS A 54 19.83 -31.56 7.23
C CYS A 54 20.98 -30.72 6.64
N SER A 55 21.43 -31.09 5.45
CA SER A 55 22.30 -30.21 4.65
C SER A 55 21.51 -29.00 4.17
N VAL A 56 22.12 -27.80 4.25
CA VAL A 56 21.50 -26.54 3.84
C VAL A 56 22.12 -26.08 2.53
N ASN A 57 21.31 -25.97 1.50
CA ASN A 57 21.60 -25.27 0.26
C ASN A 57 20.79 -23.96 0.27
N PHE A 58 21.48 -22.86 0.53
CA PHE A 58 20.87 -21.54 0.74
C PHE A 58 20.82 -20.71 -0.54
N LEU A 59 19.74 -20.00 -0.77
CA LEU A 59 19.59 -19.02 -1.85
C LEU A 59 19.02 -17.69 -1.33
N ASP A 60 19.68 -16.59 -1.71
CA ASP A 60 19.15 -15.23 -1.60
C ASP A 60 19.02 -14.60 -2.99
N PRO A 61 17.82 -14.51 -3.56
CA PRO A 61 17.58 -13.94 -4.89
C PRO A 61 17.88 -12.43 -5.05
N ALA A 62 18.06 -11.68 -3.95
CA ALA A 62 18.30 -10.24 -3.94
C ALA A 62 19.18 -9.83 -2.75
N LEU A 63 20.47 -10.12 -2.86
CA LEU A 63 21.43 -10.13 -1.75
C LEU A 63 21.60 -8.77 -1.04
N GLY A 64 21.64 -7.66 -1.81
CA GLY A 64 22.10 -6.37 -1.29
C GLY A 64 23.53 -6.48 -0.76
N SER A 65 23.76 -6.07 0.48
CA SER A 65 25.04 -6.23 1.17
C SER A 65 25.23 -7.59 1.86
N GLY A 66 24.23 -8.49 1.80
CA GLY A 66 24.31 -9.83 2.37
C GLY A 66 23.82 -9.97 3.82
N ALA A 67 22.79 -9.22 4.21
CA ALA A 67 22.24 -9.28 5.57
C ALA A 67 21.76 -10.68 5.97
N PHE A 68 21.06 -11.40 5.06
CA PHE A 68 20.62 -12.77 5.34
C PHE A 68 21.75 -13.79 5.32
N TYR A 69 22.77 -13.58 4.49
CA TYR A 69 23.93 -14.48 4.52
C TYR A 69 24.74 -14.31 5.81
N SER A 70 24.94 -13.07 6.28
CA SER A 70 25.54 -12.80 7.58
C SER A 70 24.75 -13.46 8.71
N ALA A 71 23.42 -13.28 8.73
CA ALA A 71 22.57 -13.92 9.73
C ALA A 71 22.60 -15.46 9.64
N LEU A 72 22.66 -16.05 8.43
CA LEU A 72 22.84 -17.49 8.23
C LEU A 72 24.11 -17.99 8.91
N LYS A 73 25.23 -17.32 8.66
CA LYS A 73 26.53 -17.69 9.26
C LYS A 73 26.50 -17.55 10.79
N CYS A 74 25.78 -16.56 11.33
CA CYS A 74 25.59 -16.36 12.77
C CYS A 74 24.75 -17.47 13.40
N VAL A 75 23.56 -17.73 12.86
CA VAL A 75 22.58 -18.68 13.41
C VAL A 75 23.07 -20.12 13.33
N PHE A 76 23.89 -20.44 12.31
CA PHE A 76 24.50 -21.75 12.14
C PHE A 76 25.95 -21.78 12.60
N ALA A 77 26.39 -20.89 13.50
CA ALA A 77 27.79 -20.80 13.95
C ALA A 77 28.32 -22.12 14.55
N SER A 78 27.47 -22.86 15.28
CA SER A 78 27.79 -24.19 15.83
C SER A 78 27.63 -25.34 14.83
N ASP A 79 26.99 -25.09 13.69
CA ASP A 79 26.56 -26.11 12.73
C ASP A 79 26.96 -25.69 11.29
N GLN A 80 28.12 -25.04 11.15
CA GLN A 80 28.60 -24.51 9.86
C GLN A 80 28.74 -25.59 8.78
N GLU A 81 29.03 -26.81 9.16
CA GLU A 81 29.14 -27.97 8.27
C GLU A 81 27.78 -28.36 7.64
N MET A 82 26.67 -27.91 8.20
CA MET A 82 25.35 -28.09 7.58
C MET A 82 25.21 -27.24 6.31
N ILE A 83 25.86 -26.09 6.22
CA ILE A 83 25.81 -25.22 5.03
C ILE A 83 26.70 -25.82 3.96
N LYS A 84 26.11 -26.55 3.00
CA LYS A 84 26.85 -27.22 1.91
C LYS A 84 27.04 -26.31 0.70
N PHE A 85 26.06 -25.45 0.44
CA PHE A 85 26.13 -24.53 -0.67
C PHE A 85 25.33 -23.25 -0.32
N ALA A 86 25.86 -22.09 -0.71
CA ALA A 86 25.17 -20.82 -0.59
C ALA A 86 25.35 -20.02 -1.88
N ALA A 87 24.24 -19.59 -2.47
CA ALA A 87 24.23 -18.76 -3.67
C ALA A 87 23.36 -17.52 -3.48
N ALA A 88 23.68 -16.48 -4.22
CA ALA A 88 22.91 -15.24 -4.21
C ALA A 88 22.97 -14.55 -5.58
N PHE A 89 21.99 -13.64 -5.78
CA PHE A 89 21.94 -12.76 -6.94
C PHE A 89 21.89 -11.30 -6.48
N GLU A 90 22.60 -10.43 -7.21
CA GLU A 90 22.49 -8.98 -7.03
C GLU A 90 22.62 -8.29 -8.40
N ILE A 91 21.60 -7.47 -8.72
CA ILE A 91 21.56 -6.78 -10.01
C ILE A 91 22.40 -5.49 -10.00
N ASP A 92 22.51 -4.86 -8.82
CA ASP A 92 23.17 -3.57 -8.69
C ASP A 92 24.65 -3.76 -8.30
N PRO A 93 25.58 -3.45 -9.20
CA PRO A 93 27.02 -3.60 -8.91
C PRO A 93 27.49 -2.70 -7.77
N HIS A 94 26.73 -1.64 -7.43
CA HIS A 94 27.04 -0.75 -6.31
C HIS A 94 27.02 -1.49 -4.97
N TYR A 95 26.08 -2.42 -4.78
CA TYR A 95 26.01 -3.31 -3.60
C TYR A 95 26.71 -4.64 -3.85
N GLY A 96 26.58 -5.19 -5.06
CA GLY A 96 27.06 -6.54 -5.38
C GLY A 96 28.57 -6.69 -5.32
N LYS A 97 29.36 -5.73 -5.83
CA LYS A 97 30.85 -5.82 -5.78
C LYS A 97 31.38 -5.83 -4.36
N PRO A 98 31.02 -4.87 -3.46
CA PRO A 98 31.46 -4.92 -2.08
C PRO A 98 30.95 -6.18 -1.33
N ALA A 99 29.74 -6.66 -1.65
CA ALA A 99 29.23 -7.91 -1.07
C ALA A 99 30.03 -9.12 -1.55
N GLN A 100 30.45 -9.17 -2.82
CA GLN A 100 31.31 -10.23 -3.33
C GLN A 100 32.66 -10.24 -2.61
N ASP A 101 33.31 -9.09 -2.52
CA ASP A 101 34.61 -8.94 -1.83
C ASP A 101 34.56 -9.44 -0.38
N LEU A 102 33.43 -9.16 0.31
CA LEU A 102 33.24 -9.57 1.70
C LEU A 102 32.91 -11.04 1.87
N TRP A 103 32.05 -11.62 1.00
CA TRP A 103 31.41 -12.91 1.25
C TRP A 103 31.94 -14.08 0.42
N GLU A 104 32.64 -13.84 -0.70
CA GLU A 104 33.14 -14.91 -1.57
C GLU A 104 34.10 -15.84 -0.83
N SER A 105 35.04 -15.27 -0.08
CA SER A 105 35.97 -16.02 0.78
C SER A 105 35.28 -16.75 1.95
N GLN A 106 34.02 -16.36 2.26
CA GLN A 106 33.20 -17.00 3.29
C GLN A 106 32.27 -18.09 2.74
N GLY A 107 32.38 -18.43 1.44
CA GLY A 107 31.68 -19.52 0.79
C GLY A 107 30.35 -19.13 0.12
N LEU A 108 30.11 -17.85 -0.15
CA LEU A 108 28.95 -17.38 -0.93
C LEU A 108 29.31 -17.34 -2.42
N SER A 109 28.53 -18.01 -3.26
CA SER A 109 28.59 -17.86 -4.71
C SER A 109 27.65 -16.75 -5.15
N LEU A 110 28.18 -15.57 -5.50
CA LEU A 110 27.41 -14.42 -5.95
C LEU A 110 27.37 -14.32 -7.47
N THR A 111 26.15 -14.21 -8.02
CA THR A 111 25.91 -13.94 -9.44
C THR A 111 25.44 -12.51 -9.63
N HIS A 112 26.18 -11.72 -10.41
CA HIS A 112 25.77 -10.36 -10.78
C HIS A 112 24.75 -10.39 -11.91
N GLY A 113 23.52 -9.94 -11.65
CA GLY A 113 22.46 -9.84 -12.66
C GLY A 113 21.04 -9.94 -12.13
N ASP A 114 20.09 -9.79 -13.05
CA ASP A 114 18.65 -9.90 -12.77
C ASP A 114 18.28 -11.37 -12.56
N PHE A 115 18.04 -11.77 -11.30
CA PHE A 115 17.61 -13.12 -10.93
C PHE A 115 16.49 -13.67 -11.83
N THR A 116 15.54 -12.81 -12.23
CA THR A 116 14.38 -13.21 -13.04
C THR A 116 14.73 -13.61 -14.48
N LYS A 117 15.99 -13.49 -14.89
CA LYS A 117 16.49 -13.86 -16.23
C LYS A 117 17.31 -15.15 -16.26
N PHE A 118 17.72 -15.66 -15.10
CA PHE A 118 18.53 -16.86 -15.03
C PHE A 118 17.69 -18.14 -15.06
N GLU A 119 18.26 -19.19 -15.58
CA GLU A 119 17.63 -20.52 -15.56
C GLU A 119 17.66 -21.11 -14.16
N PRO A 120 16.55 -21.72 -13.71
CA PRO A 120 16.46 -22.24 -12.37
C PRO A 120 17.30 -23.49 -12.17
N ASP A 121 17.83 -23.64 -10.95
CA ASP A 121 18.51 -24.84 -10.47
C ASP A 121 17.77 -25.29 -9.18
N PRO A 122 16.96 -26.37 -9.22
CA PRO A 122 16.07 -26.76 -8.13
C PRO A 122 16.79 -27.50 -7.00
N ARG A 123 17.94 -27.01 -6.56
CA ARG A 123 18.74 -27.62 -5.48
C ARG A 123 18.57 -26.99 -4.11
N PHE A 124 17.94 -25.82 -4.03
CA PHE A 124 17.91 -25.03 -2.79
C PHE A 124 16.78 -25.49 -1.88
N ASN A 125 17.12 -25.79 -0.62
CA ASN A 125 16.17 -26.19 0.40
C ASN A 125 15.91 -25.12 1.45
N LEU A 126 16.66 -24.01 1.43
CA LEU A 126 16.40 -22.81 2.23
C LEU A 126 16.54 -21.56 1.36
N ILE A 127 15.43 -20.85 1.18
CA ILE A 127 15.39 -19.62 0.40
C ILE A 127 14.89 -18.49 1.28
N ILE A 128 15.68 -17.44 1.43
CA ILE A 128 15.31 -16.24 2.21
C ILE A 128 15.54 -15.02 1.32
N CYS A 129 14.55 -14.16 1.25
CA CYS A 129 14.65 -12.99 0.38
C CYS A 129 13.88 -11.78 0.92
N ASN A 130 14.49 -10.62 0.84
CA ASN A 130 13.86 -9.32 0.84
C ASN A 130 13.92 -8.77 -0.60
N PRO A 131 12.93 -9.07 -1.46
CA PRO A 131 12.99 -8.73 -2.88
C PRO A 131 12.86 -7.23 -3.10
N PRO A 132 13.24 -6.71 -4.28
CA PRO A 132 13.10 -5.29 -4.57
C PRO A 132 11.62 -4.86 -4.61
N TYR A 133 11.24 -3.79 -3.85
CA TYR A 133 9.88 -3.27 -3.75
C TYR A 133 9.53 -2.31 -4.89
N VAL A 134 9.86 -2.71 -6.13
CA VAL A 134 9.58 -1.92 -7.32
C VAL A 134 8.10 -2.03 -7.69
N ARG A 135 7.43 -0.88 -7.75
CA ARG A 135 6.02 -0.81 -8.15
C ARG A 135 5.87 -0.98 -9.66
N HIS A 136 4.73 -1.53 -10.08
CA HIS A 136 4.45 -1.84 -11.49
C HIS A 136 4.66 -0.66 -12.46
N HIS A 137 4.44 0.59 -12.05
CA HIS A 137 4.61 1.75 -12.93
C HIS A 137 6.08 2.10 -13.23
N HIS A 138 7.02 1.53 -12.50
CA HIS A 138 8.46 1.64 -12.76
C HIS A 138 9.00 0.50 -13.65
N LEU A 139 8.18 -0.49 -13.99
CA LEU A 139 8.54 -1.58 -14.90
C LEU A 139 8.16 -1.22 -16.33
N SER A 140 9.03 -1.53 -17.30
CA SER A 140 8.74 -1.38 -18.73
C SER A 140 7.59 -2.31 -19.18
N GLY A 141 7.00 -2.03 -20.33
CA GLY A 141 5.97 -2.90 -20.92
C GLY A 141 6.49 -4.31 -21.19
N ASP A 142 7.70 -4.41 -21.73
CA ASP A 142 8.36 -5.66 -22.10
C ASP A 142 8.75 -6.48 -20.87
N ASP A 143 9.28 -5.82 -19.84
CA ASP A 143 9.56 -6.50 -18.56
C ASP A 143 8.28 -7.05 -17.92
N LYS A 144 7.18 -6.30 -17.94
CA LYS A 144 5.89 -6.81 -17.43
C LYS A 144 5.43 -8.06 -18.16
N MET A 145 5.53 -8.08 -19.48
CA MET A 145 5.14 -9.26 -20.28
C MET A 145 6.04 -10.46 -19.98
N ARG A 146 7.35 -10.26 -19.96
CA ARG A 146 8.33 -11.29 -19.64
C ARG A 146 8.10 -11.89 -18.26
N LEU A 147 8.00 -11.02 -17.25
CA LEU A 147 7.78 -11.41 -15.84
C LEU A 147 6.45 -12.17 -15.66
N GLN A 148 5.36 -11.71 -16.30
CA GLN A 148 4.07 -12.39 -16.23
C GLN A 148 4.13 -13.79 -16.86
N LYS A 149 4.73 -13.89 -18.06
CA LYS A 149 4.89 -15.17 -18.75
C LYS A 149 5.68 -16.16 -17.88
N ARG A 150 6.89 -15.76 -17.41
CA ARG A 150 7.73 -16.64 -16.60
C ARG A 150 7.07 -17.04 -15.28
N SER A 151 6.38 -16.10 -14.60
CA SER A 151 5.62 -16.42 -13.37
C SER A 151 4.51 -17.44 -13.65
N MET A 152 3.80 -17.31 -14.77
CA MET A 152 2.77 -18.26 -15.18
C MET A 152 3.36 -19.63 -15.52
N ASP A 153 4.45 -19.66 -16.28
CA ASP A 153 5.10 -20.90 -16.71
C ASP A 153 5.60 -21.71 -15.50
N VAL A 154 6.16 -21.03 -14.48
CA VAL A 154 6.73 -21.67 -13.29
C VAL A 154 5.64 -22.06 -12.27
N SER A 155 4.70 -21.18 -11.95
CA SER A 155 3.77 -21.35 -10.81
C SER A 155 2.35 -21.73 -11.21
N GLY A 156 2.01 -21.61 -12.51
CA GLY A 156 0.63 -21.74 -12.98
C GLY A 156 -0.29 -20.57 -12.55
N CYS A 157 0.29 -19.46 -12.03
CA CYS A 157 -0.46 -18.29 -11.56
C CYS A 157 -0.16 -17.05 -12.41
N LYS A 158 -1.21 -16.50 -13.04
CA LYS A 158 -1.10 -15.32 -13.91
C LYS A 158 -1.20 -14.04 -13.10
N LEU A 159 -0.08 -13.48 -12.68
CA LEU A 159 -0.05 -12.19 -12.00
C LEU A 159 -0.61 -11.07 -12.87
N SER A 160 -1.30 -10.11 -12.23
CA SER A 160 -1.77 -8.89 -12.88
C SER A 160 -0.61 -8.00 -13.32
N ARG A 161 -0.80 -7.18 -14.39
CA ARG A 161 0.15 -6.12 -14.78
C ARG A 161 0.36 -5.04 -13.71
N LEU A 162 -0.48 -5.04 -12.68
CA LEU A 162 -0.40 -4.14 -11.54
C LEU A 162 0.42 -4.74 -10.36
N ALA A 163 0.88 -5.98 -10.49
CA ALA A 163 1.70 -6.62 -9.47
C ALA A 163 3.08 -5.95 -9.38
N GLY A 164 3.56 -5.75 -8.15
CA GLY A 164 4.91 -5.31 -7.89
C GLY A 164 5.94 -6.42 -8.19
N LEU A 165 7.20 -6.02 -8.40
CA LEU A 165 8.29 -6.94 -8.78
C LEU A 165 8.46 -8.07 -7.76
N TYR A 166 8.30 -7.79 -6.47
CA TYR A 166 8.41 -8.77 -5.38
C TYR A 166 7.54 -10.03 -5.57
N ALA A 167 6.32 -9.84 -6.12
CA ALA A 167 5.42 -10.97 -6.36
C ALA A 167 5.95 -11.89 -7.47
N HIS A 168 6.57 -11.31 -8.50
CA HIS A 168 7.24 -12.08 -9.56
C HIS A 168 8.45 -12.84 -9.04
N PHE A 169 9.27 -12.22 -8.18
CA PHE A 169 10.40 -12.89 -7.51
C PHE A 169 9.91 -14.12 -6.74
N MET A 170 8.93 -13.96 -5.88
CA MET A 170 8.41 -15.04 -5.05
C MET A 170 7.86 -16.22 -5.88
N LEU A 171 7.07 -15.94 -6.93
CA LEU A 171 6.51 -17.02 -7.76
C LEU A 171 7.57 -17.72 -8.63
N GLN A 172 8.51 -16.96 -9.20
CA GLN A 172 9.55 -17.53 -10.06
C GLN A 172 10.57 -18.34 -9.27
N THR A 173 10.79 -18.01 -8.01
CA THR A 173 11.70 -18.77 -7.14
C THR A 173 11.20 -20.20 -6.87
N HIS A 174 9.92 -20.49 -7.11
CA HIS A 174 9.38 -21.84 -6.98
C HIS A 174 10.17 -22.88 -7.77
N ALA A 175 10.63 -22.51 -8.98
CA ALA A 175 11.46 -23.40 -9.81
C ALA A 175 12.89 -23.65 -9.28
N TRP A 176 13.35 -22.85 -8.32
CA TRP A 176 14.66 -23.02 -7.65
C TRP A 176 14.58 -23.89 -6.39
N MET A 177 13.37 -24.20 -5.94
CA MET A 177 13.11 -24.92 -4.70
C MET A 177 13.21 -26.43 -4.89
N ALA A 178 14.04 -27.09 -4.10
CA ALA A 178 13.97 -28.54 -3.95
C ALA A 178 12.61 -28.98 -3.35
N PRO A 179 12.16 -30.23 -3.56
CA PRO A 179 11.01 -30.77 -2.85
C PRO A 179 11.17 -30.65 -1.34
N GLY A 180 10.15 -30.18 -0.64
CA GLY A 180 10.18 -29.92 0.82
C GLY A 180 10.99 -28.68 1.25
N ALA A 181 11.56 -27.92 0.32
CA ALA A 181 12.29 -26.70 0.60
C ALA A 181 11.45 -25.66 1.33
N ILE A 182 12.09 -24.87 2.19
CA ILE A 182 11.47 -23.79 2.96
C ILE A 182 11.83 -22.45 2.34
N ALA A 183 10.84 -21.56 2.20
CA ALA A 183 11.05 -20.19 1.77
C ALA A 183 10.50 -19.20 2.77
N GLY A 184 11.28 -18.16 3.08
CA GLY A 184 10.93 -17.03 3.93
C GLY A 184 11.04 -15.71 3.14
N TRP A 185 9.95 -14.98 3.02
CA TRP A 185 9.84 -13.78 2.20
C TRP A 185 9.46 -12.58 3.03
N LEU A 186 10.35 -11.60 3.11
CA LEU A 186 10.06 -10.29 3.69
C LEU A 186 9.50 -9.41 2.56
N ILE A 187 8.19 -9.18 2.54
CA ILE A 187 7.49 -8.52 1.42
C ILE A 187 6.47 -7.49 1.91
N PRO A 188 6.05 -6.53 1.06
CA PRO A 188 4.95 -5.63 1.39
C PRO A 188 3.67 -6.39 1.71
N SER A 189 3.00 -6.05 2.82
CA SER A 189 1.76 -6.70 3.25
C SER A 189 0.55 -6.34 2.37
N GLU A 190 0.68 -5.39 1.44
CA GLU A 190 -0.43 -4.90 0.61
C GLU A 190 -1.08 -6.00 -0.26
N PHE A 191 -0.34 -7.08 -0.64
CA PHE A 191 -0.93 -8.20 -1.40
C PHE A 191 -2.11 -8.85 -0.68
N MET A 192 -2.18 -8.72 0.63
CA MET A 192 -3.23 -9.31 1.45
C MET A 192 -4.61 -8.72 1.15
N ASP A 193 -4.69 -7.47 0.66
CA ASP A 193 -5.94 -6.72 0.51
C ASP A 193 -6.24 -6.28 -0.93
N VAL A 194 -5.22 -6.21 -1.79
CA VAL A 194 -5.38 -5.66 -3.14
C VAL A 194 -5.76 -6.72 -4.16
N ASN A 195 -6.41 -6.31 -5.26
CA ASN A 195 -6.88 -7.23 -6.29
C ASN A 195 -5.77 -8.04 -6.96
N TYR A 196 -4.60 -7.48 -7.20
CA TYR A 196 -3.49 -8.22 -7.79
C TYR A 196 -2.91 -9.28 -6.84
N GLY A 197 -3.12 -9.14 -5.52
CA GLY A 197 -2.73 -10.12 -4.52
C GLY A 197 -3.53 -11.41 -4.57
N ARG A 198 -4.65 -11.45 -5.30
CA ARG A 198 -5.47 -12.67 -5.45
C ARG A 198 -4.65 -13.85 -5.99
N GLU A 199 -3.84 -13.63 -7.00
CA GLU A 199 -3.00 -14.68 -7.59
C GLU A 199 -1.84 -15.09 -6.66
N VAL A 200 -1.31 -14.16 -5.87
CA VAL A 200 -0.33 -14.46 -4.82
C VAL A 200 -0.97 -15.36 -3.75
N LYS A 201 -2.18 -15.04 -3.29
CA LYS A 201 -2.93 -15.87 -2.33
C LYS A 201 -3.25 -17.24 -2.91
N ARG A 202 -3.66 -17.31 -4.18
CA ARG A 202 -3.90 -18.58 -4.87
C ARG A 202 -2.64 -19.44 -4.90
N TYR A 203 -1.49 -18.86 -5.24
CA TYR A 203 -0.21 -19.56 -5.18
C TYR A 203 0.07 -20.12 -3.78
N LEU A 204 -0.08 -19.28 -2.75
CA LEU A 204 0.17 -19.66 -1.35
C LEU A 204 -0.80 -20.74 -0.82
N LEU A 205 -2.05 -20.78 -1.33
CA LEU A 205 -3.07 -21.74 -0.90
C LEU A 205 -3.08 -23.03 -1.71
N ASP A 206 -2.69 -22.99 -2.99
CA ASP A 206 -2.92 -24.12 -3.91
C ASP A 206 -1.63 -24.77 -4.41
N LYS A 207 -0.49 -24.08 -4.36
CA LYS A 207 0.76 -24.54 -4.97
C LYS A 207 1.84 -24.90 -3.95
N VAL A 208 1.75 -24.37 -2.75
CA VAL A 208 2.72 -24.57 -1.68
C VAL A 208 1.99 -24.76 -0.35
N ASN A 209 2.66 -25.34 0.63
CA ASN A 209 2.15 -25.44 2.00
C ASN A 209 2.49 -24.13 2.74
N LEU A 210 1.50 -23.25 2.91
CA LEU A 210 1.64 -21.99 3.65
C LEU A 210 1.73 -22.29 5.16
N LEU A 211 2.86 -21.93 5.76
CA LEU A 211 3.17 -22.22 7.17
C LEU A 211 2.80 -21.08 8.10
N LYS A 212 3.31 -19.86 7.80
CA LYS A 212 3.10 -18.69 8.67
C LYS A 212 3.11 -17.41 7.85
N ILE A 213 2.28 -16.46 8.27
CA ILE A 213 2.40 -15.05 7.89
C ILE A 213 2.53 -14.25 9.18
N HIS A 214 3.67 -13.58 9.36
CA HIS A 214 3.86 -12.59 10.41
C HIS A 214 3.76 -11.19 9.82
N ARG A 215 2.89 -10.35 10.37
CA ARG A 215 2.72 -8.96 9.94
C ARG A 215 3.17 -8.02 11.05
N PHE A 216 4.05 -7.10 10.73
CA PHE A 216 4.49 -6.06 11.66
C PHE A 216 3.39 -5.04 11.91
N SER A 217 3.37 -4.45 13.11
CA SER A 217 2.51 -3.30 13.38
C SER A 217 2.97 -2.12 12.49
N PRO A 218 2.04 -1.29 11.99
CA PRO A 218 2.40 -0.06 11.27
C PRO A 218 3.27 0.91 12.09
N ASP A 219 3.19 0.80 13.41
CA ASP A 219 4.00 1.60 14.35
C ASP A 219 5.41 1.01 14.53
N ASP A 220 5.60 -0.28 14.22
CA ASP A 220 6.89 -0.97 14.23
C ASP A 220 7.56 -0.77 12.86
N VAL A 221 8.18 0.39 12.67
CA VAL A 221 8.86 0.75 11.43
C VAL A 221 10.08 -0.14 11.22
N GLN A 222 9.99 -1.10 10.29
CA GLN A 222 11.09 -2.02 9.97
C GLN A 222 12.15 -1.35 9.07
N PHE A 223 11.76 -0.36 8.27
CA PHE A 223 12.64 0.35 7.36
C PHE A 223 12.56 1.85 7.61
N THR A 224 13.69 2.48 7.92
CA THR A 224 13.75 3.93 8.18
C THR A 224 13.36 4.79 6.98
N ASP A 225 13.56 4.26 5.76
CA ASP A 225 13.42 4.98 4.51
C ASP A 225 12.13 4.65 3.73
N ALA A 226 11.29 3.74 4.23
CA ALA A 226 10.07 3.32 3.54
C ALA A 226 8.85 3.29 4.45
N LEU A 227 7.81 4.00 4.05
CA LEU A 227 6.46 3.89 4.63
C LEU A 227 5.74 2.65 4.06
N VAL A 228 6.33 1.46 4.24
CA VAL A 228 5.77 0.19 3.77
C VAL A 228 5.44 -0.69 4.97
N SER A 229 4.19 -1.13 5.08
CA SER A 229 3.83 -2.21 6.00
C SER A 229 4.36 -3.52 5.44
N SER A 230 5.23 -4.19 6.18
CA SER A 230 5.87 -5.44 5.76
C SER A 230 5.24 -6.65 6.45
N ALA A 231 5.39 -7.79 5.80
CA ALA A 231 5.07 -9.09 6.35
C ALA A 231 6.15 -10.11 6.00
N ILE A 232 6.32 -11.12 6.83
CA ILE A 232 7.15 -12.28 6.53
C ILE A 232 6.21 -13.44 6.20
N VAL A 233 6.38 -14.00 4.99
CA VAL A 233 5.58 -15.12 4.50
C VAL A 233 6.45 -16.36 4.44
N TRP A 234 6.04 -17.42 5.13
CA TRP A 234 6.71 -18.71 5.21
C TRP A 234 5.91 -19.79 4.53
N PHE A 235 6.52 -20.52 3.61
CA PHE A 235 5.90 -21.68 2.99
C PHE A 235 6.92 -22.77 2.69
N ARG A 236 6.41 -23.98 2.47
CA ARG A 236 7.19 -25.16 2.08
C ARG A 236 6.81 -25.59 0.67
N ASN A 237 7.79 -26.01 -0.13
CA ASN A 237 7.56 -26.56 -1.47
C ASN A 237 6.99 -27.99 -1.38
N GLU A 238 5.75 -28.07 -1.01
CA GLU A 238 4.89 -29.26 -0.99
C GLU A 238 3.44 -28.84 -1.17
N LEU A 239 2.61 -29.70 -1.72
CA LEU A 239 1.19 -29.40 -1.86
C LEU A 239 0.50 -29.32 -0.50
N PRO A 240 -0.45 -28.41 -0.31
CA PRO A 240 -1.15 -28.27 0.96
C PRO A 240 -2.02 -29.51 1.24
N SER A 241 -1.98 -30.02 2.47
CA SER A 241 -2.91 -31.05 2.93
C SER A 241 -4.26 -30.45 3.30
N LYS A 242 -5.32 -31.30 3.32
CA LYS A 242 -6.68 -30.85 3.71
C LYS A 242 -6.74 -30.28 5.14
N ASN A 243 -5.91 -30.79 6.04
CA ASN A 243 -5.88 -30.39 7.45
C ASN A 243 -4.82 -29.33 7.76
N ASN A 244 -4.24 -28.71 6.71
CA ASN A 244 -3.21 -27.71 6.90
C ASN A 244 -3.73 -26.48 7.63
N GLN A 245 -3.00 -26.04 8.65
CA GLN A 245 -3.26 -24.82 9.39
C GLN A 245 -2.12 -23.84 9.16
N THR A 246 -2.48 -22.63 8.84
CA THR A 246 -1.53 -21.51 8.68
C THR A 246 -1.53 -20.66 9.95
N ILE A 247 -0.36 -20.33 10.43
CA ILE A 247 -0.18 -19.41 11.55
C ILE A 247 -0.20 -17.96 11.04
N PHE A 248 -1.16 -17.18 11.51
CA PHE A 248 -1.14 -15.73 11.35
C PHE A 248 -0.73 -15.07 12.65
N SER A 249 0.27 -14.17 12.59
CA SER A 249 0.74 -13.42 13.75
C SER A 249 0.90 -11.92 13.43
N PHE A 250 0.80 -11.08 14.46
CA PHE A 250 0.79 -9.63 14.31
C PHE A 250 1.51 -8.93 15.46
N GLY A 251 2.30 -7.91 15.12
CA GLY A 251 3.03 -7.04 16.05
C GLY A 251 4.12 -7.76 16.83
N GLY A 252 5.01 -7.01 17.46
CA GLY A 252 6.20 -7.57 18.08
C GLY A 252 7.19 -8.13 17.06
N SER A 253 8.09 -9.04 17.49
CA SER A 253 9.01 -9.70 16.58
C SER A 253 8.42 -11.00 15.98
N LEU A 254 9.07 -11.53 14.95
CA LEU A 254 8.70 -12.83 14.36
C LEU A 254 8.72 -13.98 15.39
N LEU A 255 9.66 -13.92 16.35
CA LEU A 255 9.86 -14.94 17.38
C LEU A 255 8.97 -14.72 18.61
N ALA A 256 8.55 -13.47 18.87
CA ALA A 256 7.69 -13.08 19.97
C ALA A 256 6.57 -12.14 19.50
N PRO A 257 5.58 -12.66 18.76
CA PRO A 257 4.46 -11.86 18.26
C PRO A 257 3.50 -11.50 19.40
N HIS A 258 2.86 -10.32 19.29
CA HIS A 258 1.84 -9.90 20.27
C HIS A 258 0.56 -10.74 20.16
N ILE A 259 0.16 -11.14 18.96
CA ILE A 259 -1.04 -11.94 18.69
C ILE A 259 -0.68 -13.03 17.69
N GLU A 260 -1.17 -14.25 17.94
CA GLU A 260 -1.03 -15.36 17.01
C GLU A 260 -2.33 -16.16 16.95
N LYS A 261 -2.73 -16.60 15.74
CA LYS A 261 -3.90 -17.42 15.49
C LYS A 261 -3.61 -18.46 14.42
N LYS A 262 -4.09 -19.68 14.61
CA LYS A 262 -4.08 -20.73 13.59
C LYS A 262 -5.37 -20.63 12.79
N LEU A 263 -5.25 -20.61 11.47
CA LEU A 263 -6.37 -20.50 10.54
C LEU A 263 -6.38 -21.70 9.61
N SER A 264 -7.59 -22.19 9.32
CA SER A 264 -7.79 -23.22 8.31
C SER A 264 -7.68 -22.64 6.90
N ARG A 265 -7.53 -23.49 5.90
CA ARG A 265 -7.57 -23.08 4.49
C ARG A 265 -8.93 -22.46 4.14
N GLU A 266 -10.02 -22.97 4.69
CA GLU A 266 -11.39 -22.48 4.52
C GLU A 266 -11.53 -21.04 5.06
N ASP A 267 -10.98 -20.74 6.24
CA ASP A 267 -10.95 -19.39 6.81
C ASP A 267 -10.25 -18.41 5.86
N LEU A 268 -9.10 -18.85 5.29
CA LEU A 268 -8.30 -18.02 4.37
C LEU A 268 -8.98 -17.79 3.00
N ILE A 269 -9.78 -18.75 2.53
CA ILE A 269 -10.58 -18.62 1.30
C ILE A 269 -11.78 -17.71 1.53
N ALA A 270 -12.45 -17.83 2.69
CA ALA A 270 -13.63 -17.05 3.02
C ALA A 270 -13.34 -15.56 3.19
N GLU A 271 -12.12 -15.21 3.66
CA GLU A 271 -11.75 -13.81 3.91
C GLU A 271 -10.88 -13.21 2.78
N ASN A 272 -11.43 -12.20 2.11
CA ASN A 272 -10.71 -11.52 1.04
C ASN A 272 -9.58 -10.60 1.53
N LYS A 273 -9.69 -10.08 2.77
CA LYS A 273 -8.72 -9.17 3.37
C LYS A 273 -7.94 -9.86 4.48
N TRP A 274 -6.81 -10.45 4.13
CA TRP A 274 -5.98 -11.17 5.09
C TRP A 274 -5.32 -10.29 6.15
N THR A 275 -5.29 -8.96 5.95
CA THR A 275 -4.83 -8.02 6.99
C THR A 275 -5.76 -7.96 8.20
N ARG A 276 -6.98 -8.49 8.12
CA ARG A 276 -7.88 -8.64 9.26
C ARG A 276 -7.38 -9.67 10.27
N PHE A 277 -6.67 -10.71 9.78
CA PHE A 277 -6.06 -11.69 10.66
C PHE A 277 -4.83 -11.14 11.40
N PRO A 278 -4.54 -11.63 12.62
CA PRO A 278 -5.27 -12.64 13.40
C PRO A 278 -6.39 -12.09 14.27
N LYS A 279 -6.65 -10.77 14.27
CA LYS A 279 -7.64 -10.12 15.15
C LYS A 279 -9.09 -10.48 14.83
N TYR A 280 -9.37 -10.85 13.58
CA TYR A 280 -10.72 -11.09 13.08
C TYR A 280 -11.15 -12.54 13.25
N ASP A 281 -12.41 -12.78 13.69
CA ASP A 281 -13.05 -14.09 13.66
C ASP A 281 -14.10 -14.14 12.55
N VAL A 282 -13.86 -14.99 11.55
CA VAL A 282 -14.77 -15.19 10.40
C VAL A 282 -16.17 -15.67 10.86
N ARG A 283 -16.23 -16.33 12.02
CA ARG A 283 -17.46 -16.94 12.54
C ARG A 283 -18.38 -15.99 13.30
N GLU A 284 -17.87 -14.83 13.73
CA GLU A 284 -18.65 -13.88 14.53
C GLU A 284 -19.52 -12.89 13.71
N GLN A 285 -19.42 -12.89 12.39
CA GLN A 285 -20.15 -11.94 11.54
C GLN A 285 -21.33 -12.50 10.74
N SER A 286 -22.16 -13.34 11.33
CA SER A 286 -23.53 -13.50 10.84
C SER A 286 -24.44 -12.46 11.53
N THR A 287 -24.26 -11.18 11.25
CA THR A 287 -25.20 -10.15 11.69
C THR A 287 -26.38 -10.07 10.73
N VAL A 288 -27.41 -10.82 11.05
CA VAL A 288 -28.77 -10.60 10.52
C VAL A 288 -29.14 -9.14 10.81
N GLY A 289 -29.42 -8.34 9.77
CA GLY A 289 -29.96 -6.98 9.93
C GLY A 289 -28.95 -5.83 9.79
N THR A 290 -27.79 -6.03 9.17
CA THR A 290 -26.89 -4.92 8.83
C THR A 290 -27.05 -4.49 7.37
N GLN A 291 -27.29 -3.19 7.15
CA GLN A 291 -27.25 -2.54 5.85
C GLN A 291 -25.83 -2.02 5.61
N LEU A 292 -25.34 -2.10 4.39
CA LEU A 292 -24.03 -1.53 4.06
C LEU A 292 -24.17 -0.04 3.68
N LEU A 293 -23.14 0.75 3.99
CA LEU A 293 -23.11 2.17 3.58
C LEU A 293 -23.30 2.32 2.06
N GLY A 294 -22.75 1.39 1.28
CA GLY A 294 -22.93 1.34 -0.16
C GLY A 294 -24.35 1.06 -0.62
N ASP A 295 -25.24 0.56 0.22
CA ASP A 295 -26.66 0.37 -0.13
C ASP A 295 -27.40 1.69 -0.14
N LEU A 296 -27.00 2.64 0.71
CA LEU A 296 -27.60 3.96 0.86
C LEU A 296 -26.90 5.04 0.02
N PHE A 297 -25.58 4.94 -0.18
CA PHE A 297 -24.79 5.98 -0.82
C PHE A 297 -23.97 5.49 -2.01
N TYR A 298 -23.86 6.32 -3.04
CA TYR A 298 -22.77 6.27 -3.99
C TYR A 298 -21.55 6.94 -3.38
N VAL A 299 -20.52 6.17 -3.06
CA VAL A 299 -19.27 6.71 -2.54
C VAL A 299 -18.33 7.01 -3.70
N LYS A 300 -17.91 8.26 -3.82
CA LYS A 300 -16.98 8.70 -4.87
C LYS A 300 -15.81 9.47 -4.24
N ARG A 301 -14.63 9.36 -4.83
CA ARG A 301 -13.52 10.23 -4.45
C ARG A 301 -13.81 11.65 -4.93
N GLY A 302 -13.46 12.66 -4.14
CA GLY A 302 -13.55 14.05 -4.54
C GLY A 302 -12.70 14.33 -5.79
N LEU A 303 -12.95 15.47 -6.43
CA LEU A 303 -12.36 15.83 -7.71
C LEU A 303 -10.83 15.99 -7.62
N ALA A 304 -10.14 15.61 -8.70
CA ALA A 304 -8.72 15.80 -8.86
C ALA A 304 -8.48 16.99 -9.81
N THR A 305 -8.02 18.11 -9.29
CA THR A 305 -7.85 19.35 -10.06
C THR A 305 -6.73 19.30 -11.10
N GLY A 306 -5.73 18.44 -10.89
CA GLY A 306 -4.48 18.42 -11.66
C GLY A 306 -3.39 19.26 -10.99
N ASP A 307 -3.74 20.43 -10.51
CA ASP A 307 -2.90 21.28 -9.65
C ASP A 307 -3.76 22.10 -8.69
N ASN A 308 -3.80 21.67 -7.41
CA ASN A 308 -4.61 22.37 -6.42
C ASN A 308 -4.11 23.81 -6.14
N LYS A 309 -2.80 24.08 -6.32
CA LYS A 309 -2.26 25.42 -6.07
C LYS A 309 -2.72 26.41 -7.12
N PHE A 310 -2.94 25.93 -8.34
CA PHE A 310 -3.41 26.75 -9.44
C PHE A 310 -4.93 26.86 -9.50
N PHE A 311 -5.64 25.73 -9.38
CA PHE A 311 -7.10 25.70 -9.61
C PHE A 311 -7.93 26.03 -8.36
N VAL A 312 -7.37 25.98 -7.15
CA VAL A 312 -8.10 26.29 -5.91
C VAL A 312 -7.63 27.61 -5.34
N LEU A 313 -8.47 28.61 -5.41
CA LEU A 313 -8.18 29.99 -5.04
C LEU A 313 -8.82 30.36 -3.71
N SER A 314 -8.09 31.09 -2.86
CA SER A 314 -8.68 31.75 -1.71
C SER A 314 -9.49 33.00 -2.15
N GLU A 315 -10.38 33.47 -1.31
CA GLU A 315 -11.15 34.69 -1.56
C GLU A 315 -10.24 35.89 -1.85
N GLN A 316 -9.10 35.98 -1.17
CA GLN A 316 -8.09 37.01 -1.41
C GLN A 316 -7.48 36.86 -2.83
N GLN A 317 -7.10 35.67 -3.26
CA GLN A 317 -6.55 35.44 -4.59
C GLN A 317 -7.59 35.73 -5.68
N VAL A 318 -8.86 35.40 -5.47
CA VAL A 318 -9.95 35.75 -6.39
C VAL A 318 -10.01 37.25 -6.61
N LYS A 319 -9.95 38.05 -5.52
CA LYS A 319 -9.93 39.52 -5.58
C LYS A 319 -8.68 40.07 -6.25
N GLU A 320 -7.50 39.59 -5.86
CA GLU A 320 -6.20 40.04 -6.41
C GLU A 320 -6.06 39.74 -7.91
N GLN A 321 -6.57 38.61 -8.38
CA GLN A 321 -6.53 38.22 -9.79
C GLN A 321 -7.75 38.71 -10.59
N ASN A 322 -8.69 39.42 -9.96
CA ASN A 322 -9.94 39.88 -10.57
C ASN A 322 -10.73 38.77 -11.28
N ILE A 323 -10.83 37.57 -10.64
CA ILE A 323 -11.55 36.44 -11.21
C ILE A 323 -13.04 36.56 -10.90
N PRO A 324 -13.93 36.60 -11.91
CA PRO A 324 -15.38 36.68 -11.71
C PRO A 324 -15.92 35.42 -11.03
N TYR A 325 -16.84 35.59 -10.10
CA TYR A 325 -17.48 34.45 -9.42
C TYR A 325 -18.29 33.54 -10.34
N ALA A 326 -18.70 34.03 -11.51
CA ALA A 326 -19.39 33.24 -12.53
C ALA A 326 -18.61 32.02 -13.05
N VAL A 327 -17.26 32.05 -12.95
CA VAL A 327 -16.38 30.94 -13.37
C VAL A 327 -15.80 30.18 -12.18
N LEU A 328 -16.37 30.37 -10.99
CA LEU A 328 -15.89 29.79 -9.75
C LEU A 328 -16.96 28.90 -9.10
N LYS A 329 -16.51 27.81 -8.46
CA LYS A 329 -17.36 26.93 -7.64
C LYS A 329 -16.79 26.85 -6.23
N PRO A 330 -17.63 26.92 -5.18
CA PRO A 330 -17.15 26.71 -3.83
C PRO A 330 -16.52 25.30 -3.68
N ILE A 331 -15.41 25.22 -2.96
CA ILE A 331 -14.73 23.95 -2.66
C ILE A 331 -14.25 23.96 -1.21
N LEU A 332 -14.41 22.84 -0.49
CA LEU A 332 -13.95 22.75 0.88
C LEU A 332 -12.41 22.71 0.95
N PRO A 333 -11.81 23.32 1.98
CA PRO A 333 -10.38 23.17 2.25
C PRO A 333 -10.01 21.71 2.56
N SER A 334 -8.71 21.40 2.54
CA SER A 334 -8.23 20.07 2.94
C SER A 334 -8.71 19.72 4.37
N PRO A 335 -9.02 18.44 4.67
CA PRO A 335 -9.55 17.99 5.97
C PRO A 335 -8.76 18.46 7.19
N ARG A 336 -7.46 18.69 7.04
CA ARG A 336 -6.58 19.18 8.12
C ARG A 336 -6.88 20.60 8.58
N TYR A 337 -7.60 21.37 7.76
CA TYR A 337 -8.01 22.74 8.06
C TYR A 337 -9.49 22.85 8.44
N VAL A 338 -10.18 21.72 8.58
CA VAL A 338 -11.57 21.65 8.99
C VAL A 338 -11.61 21.22 10.46
N GLU A 339 -12.04 22.15 11.32
CA GLU A 339 -12.31 21.87 12.72
C GLU A 339 -13.74 21.35 12.88
N GLY A 340 -13.93 20.36 13.77
CA GLY A 340 -15.23 19.71 13.95
C GLY A 340 -15.68 18.84 12.78
N ASN A 341 -16.94 18.40 12.84
CA ASN A 341 -17.52 17.46 11.88
C ASN A 341 -18.74 18.03 11.13
N GLU A 342 -18.90 19.35 11.10
CA GLU A 342 -20.00 20.02 10.41
C GLU A 342 -19.53 21.30 9.72
N ILE A 343 -19.96 21.50 8.47
CA ILE A 343 -19.74 22.73 7.70
C ILE A 343 -21.05 23.52 7.71
N LEU A 344 -21.00 24.69 8.33
CA LEU A 344 -22.11 25.64 8.44
C LEU A 344 -22.12 26.59 7.23
N ILE A 345 -23.26 27.20 6.95
CA ILE A 345 -23.50 28.06 5.77
C ILE A 345 -24.01 29.46 6.14
N ASP A 346 -23.70 30.42 5.24
CA ASP A 346 -24.37 31.70 5.19
C ASP A 346 -25.66 31.67 4.34
N SER A 347 -26.26 32.85 4.11
CA SER A 347 -27.45 33.01 3.26
C SER A 347 -27.22 32.59 1.80
N ASP A 348 -25.99 32.64 1.31
CA ASP A 348 -25.63 32.32 -0.05
C ASP A 348 -25.18 30.83 -0.22
N GLY A 349 -25.27 30.04 0.86
CA GLY A 349 -24.87 28.64 0.90
C GLY A 349 -23.36 28.43 0.92
N LEU A 350 -22.57 29.47 1.21
CA LEU A 350 -21.12 29.38 1.33
C LEU A 350 -20.70 28.97 2.74
N PRO A 351 -19.58 28.25 2.89
CA PRO A 351 -19.08 27.89 4.20
C PRO A 351 -18.71 29.09 5.07
N ILE A 352 -19.04 29.07 6.38
CA ILE A 352 -18.71 30.16 7.33
C ILE A 352 -17.73 29.76 8.42
N ASN A 353 -17.62 28.48 8.74
CA ASN A 353 -16.72 27.97 9.80
C ASN A 353 -15.42 27.38 9.28
N VAL A 354 -15.11 27.57 8.00
CA VAL A 354 -13.85 27.19 7.35
C VAL A 354 -13.43 28.25 6.34
N SER A 355 -12.18 28.24 5.91
CA SER A 355 -11.69 29.15 4.87
C SER A 355 -12.49 28.98 3.59
N ARG A 356 -12.98 30.09 3.03
CA ARG A 356 -13.67 30.11 1.75
C ARG A 356 -12.68 29.91 0.64
N LEU A 357 -12.85 28.83 -0.13
CA LEU A 357 -12.04 28.50 -1.28
C LEU A 357 -12.94 28.30 -2.49
N PHE A 358 -12.39 28.59 -3.65
CA PHE A 358 -13.08 28.53 -4.92
C PHE A 358 -12.30 27.74 -5.94
N LEU A 359 -12.96 26.84 -6.63
CA LEU A 359 -12.42 26.06 -7.76
C LEU A 359 -12.64 26.86 -9.03
N LEU A 360 -11.57 27.13 -9.78
CA LEU A 360 -11.67 27.72 -11.10
C LEU A 360 -12.17 26.68 -12.10
N ASP A 361 -13.33 26.97 -12.74
CA ASP A 361 -14.02 26.04 -13.64
C ASP A 361 -14.84 26.80 -14.71
N PRO A 362 -14.19 27.45 -15.68
CA PRO A 362 -14.83 28.37 -16.63
C PRO A 362 -15.59 27.64 -17.74
N GLN A 363 -15.94 26.48 -17.77
CA GLN A 363 -16.83 25.69 -18.66
C GLN A 363 -17.07 26.25 -20.09
N MET A 364 -16.12 26.98 -20.68
CA MET A 364 -16.18 27.60 -21.98
C MET A 364 -14.81 27.53 -22.69
N ASP A 365 -14.75 27.80 -23.99
CA ASP A 365 -13.53 27.71 -24.78
C ASP A 365 -12.60 28.92 -24.54
N GLU A 366 -11.30 28.81 -24.83
CA GLU A 366 -10.32 29.88 -24.55
C GLU A 366 -10.65 31.19 -25.26
N ASP A 367 -11.14 31.15 -26.50
CA ASP A 367 -11.51 32.34 -27.24
C ASP A 367 -12.72 33.04 -26.61
N GLU A 368 -13.69 32.27 -26.16
CA GLU A 368 -14.86 32.75 -25.41
C GLU A 368 -14.45 33.35 -24.08
N ILE A 369 -13.50 32.70 -23.36
CA ILE A 369 -12.94 33.23 -22.09
C ILE A 369 -12.22 34.56 -22.37
N ARG A 370 -11.40 34.66 -23.43
CA ARG A 370 -10.67 35.88 -23.78
C ARG A 370 -11.61 37.05 -24.03
N TYR A 371 -12.73 36.77 -24.69
CA TYR A 371 -13.72 37.80 -24.99
C TYR A 371 -14.55 38.17 -23.76
N THR A 372 -15.04 37.18 -23.01
CA THR A 372 -15.99 37.40 -21.92
C THR A 372 -15.30 37.73 -20.58
N TYR A 373 -14.18 37.08 -20.32
CA TYR A 373 -13.45 37.18 -19.04
C TYR A 373 -11.93 37.34 -19.27
N PRO A 374 -11.46 38.51 -19.77
CA PRO A 374 -10.04 38.72 -20.07
C PRO A 374 -9.09 38.44 -18.91
N THR A 375 -9.51 38.70 -17.66
CA THR A 375 -8.72 38.43 -16.45
C THR A 375 -8.53 36.93 -16.21
N VAL A 376 -9.54 36.13 -16.53
CA VAL A 376 -9.44 34.65 -16.46
C VAL A 376 -8.50 34.14 -17.55
N ALA A 377 -8.60 34.67 -18.76
CA ALA A 377 -7.65 34.31 -19.85
C ALA A 377 -6.21 34.61 -19.44
N ALA A 378 -5.94 35.81 -18.89
CA ALA A 378 -4.63 36.18 -18.39
C ALA A 378 -4.14 35.25 -17.27
N TYR A 379 -5.04 34.79 -16.39
CA TYR A 379 -4.72 33.81 -15.34
C TYR A 379 -4.39 32.44 -15.92
N LEU A 380 -5.15 31.96 -16.92
CA LEU A 380 -4.87 30.70 -17.62
C LEU A 380 -3.51 30.76 -18.37
N ASP A 381 -3.18 31.89 -18.98
CA ASP A 381 -1.87 32.10 -19.64
C ASP A 381 -0.72 31.98 -18.64
N LYS A 382 -0.85 32.48 -17.40
CA LYS A 382 0.11 32.26 -16.30
C LYS A 382 0.25 30.76 -15.99
N GLY A 383 -0.86 30.01 -16.01
CA GLY A 383 -0.86 28.56 -15.80
C GLY A 383 -0.07 27.80 -16.89
N LYS A 384 -0.21 28.21 -18.16
CA LYS A 384 0.58 27.65 -19.27
C LYS A 384 2.07 27.94 -19.09
N VAL A 385 2.43 29.18 -18.74
CA VAL A 385 3.83 29.56 -18.47
C VAL A 385 4.41 28.73 -17.31
N ALA A 386 3.60 28.44 -16.29
CA ALA A 386 3.99 27.60 -15.15
C ALA A 386 3.98 26.09 -15.46
N GLY A 387 3.56 25.67 -16.66
CA GLY A 387 3.53 24.28 -17.09
C GLY A 387 2.37 23.45 -16.49
N VAL A 388 1.33 24.09 -15.95
CA VAL A 388 0.17 23.40 -15.35
C VAL A 388 -0.58 22.58 -16.39
N ASP A 389 -0.70 23.08 -17.60
CA ASP A 389 -1.30 22.42 -18.78
C ASP A 389 -0.60 21.12 -19.15
N ASN A 390 0.71 21.00 -18.88
CA ASN A 390 1.53 19.83 -19.11
C ASN A 390 1.38 18.74 -18.03
N GLY A 391 0.64 19.01 -16.96
CA GLY A 391 0.32 18.05 -15.91
C GLY A 391 -0.44 16.84 -16.45
N TYR A 392 -0.15 15.64 -15.92
CA TYR A 392 -0.73 14.36 -16.41
C TYR A 392 -2.26 14.42 -16.53
N LEU A 393 -2.97 14.96 -15.55
CA LEU A 393 -4.43 15.07 -15.57
C LEU A 393 -4.90 16.16 -16.55
N CYS A 394 -4.22 17.30 -16.59
CA CYS A 394 -4.58 18.42 -17.45
C CYS A 394 -4.48 18.06 -18.94
N ARG A 395 -3.39 17.39 -19.35
CA ARG A 395 -3.21 16.92 -20.75
C ARG A 395 -4.27 15.93 -21.21
N GLY A 396 -4.90 15.19 -20.31
CA GLY A 396 -5.94 14.20 -20.64
C GLY A 396 -7.34 14.79 -20.79
N ARG A 397 -7.55 16.09 -20.56
CA ARG A 397 -8.84 16.76 -20.62
C ARG A 397 -9.12 17.34 -22.01
N LYS A 398 -10.39 17.58 -22.33
CA LYS A 398 -10.79 18.25 -23.56
C LYS A 398 -10.15 19.65 -23.66
N ARG A 399 -10.25 20.41 -22.58
CA ARG A 399 -9.51 21.65 -22.33
C ARG A 399 -8.71 21.43 -21.05
N TRP A 400 -7.46 21.78 -21.04
CA TRP A 400 -6.52 21.48 -19.94
C TRP A 400 -7.00 21.99 -18.58
N TYR A 401 -7.79 23.03 -18.55
CA TYR A 401 -8.37 23.67 -17.36
C TYR A 401 -9.73 23.13 -16.95
N ASP A 402 -10.39 22.28 -17.74
CA ASP A 402 -11.71 21.71 -17.41
C ASP A 402 -11.64 20.94 -16.08
N GLN A 403 -12.66 21.10 -15.26
CA GLN A 403 -12.77 20.35 -14.04
C GLN A 403 -13.91 19.31 -14.12
N GLU A 404 -13.71 18.20 -13.42
CA GLU A 404 -14.76 17.20 -13.29
C GLU A 404 -15.99 17.80 -12.59
N GLN A 405 -17.18 17.60 -13.14
CA GLN A 405 -18.39 18.11 -12.54
C GLN A 405 -18.79 17.24 -11.35
N ARG A 406 -18.70 17.82 -10.14
CA ARG A 406 -19.08 17.18 -8.90
C ARG A 406 -20.05 18.06 -8.13
N LEU A 407 -21.23 17.51 -7.85
CA LEU A 407 -22.20 18.20 -6.96
C LEU A 407 -21.67 18.22 -5.51
N PRO A 408 -22.14 19.16 -4.70
CA PRO A 408 -21.94 19.10 -3.26
C PRO A 408 -22.51 17.80 -2.69
N ALA A 409 -21.71 17.09 -1.89
CA ALA A 409 -22.20 15.90 -1.19
C ALA A 409 -22.65 16.27 0.22
N PRO A 410 -23.81 15.77 0.69
CA PRO A 410 -24.34 16.12 2.02
C PRO A 410 -23.49 15.61 3.18
N ILE A 411 -22.74 14.51 2.95
CA ILE A 411 -21.77 13.97 3.90
C ILE A 411 -20.47 13.68 3.14
N VAL A 412 -19.34 14.02 3.74
CA VAL A 412 -18.02 13.69 3.23
C VAL A 412 -17.21 12.96 4.29
N CYS A 413 -16.33 12.06 3.86
CA CYS A 413 -15.42 11.34 4.74
C CYS A 413 -13.97 11.71 4.40
N THR A 414 -13.09 11.80 5.38
CA THR A 414 -11.66 11.99 5.13
C THR A 414 -11.09 10.76 4.42
N TYR A 415 -10.33 11.00 3.34
CA TYR A 415 -9.78 9.92 2.51
C TYR A 415 -8.59 9.21 3.14
N MET A 416 -7.77 9.97 3.87
CA MET A 416 -6.57 9.49 4.55
C MET A 416 -6.49 10.12 5.95
N GLY A 417 -5.96 9.35 6.91
CA GLY A 417 -5.77 9.84 8.27
C GLY A 417 -4.73 9.00 9.03
N ARG A 418 -4.29 9.50 10.17
CA ARG A 418 -3.43 8.78 11.10
C ARG A 418 -4.16 8.55 12.42
N SER A 419 -3.84 7.46 13.11
CA SER A 419 -4.44 7.12 14.41
C SER A 419 -4.03 8.08 15.52
N ASP A 420 -2.90 8.77 15.36
CA ASP A 420 -2.37 9.81 16.26
C ASP A 420 -2.92 11.21 16.00
N SER A 421 -3.93 11.33 15.13
CA SER A 421 -4.61 12.61 14.87
C SER A 421 -5.17 13.22 16.16
N LYS A 422 -5.20 14.55 16.26
CA LYS A 422 -5.71 15.31 17.43
C LYS A 422 -7.07 14.82 17.96
N ASN A 423 -7.86 14.15 17.12
CA ASN A 423 -9.20 13.62 17.45
C ASN A 423 -9.21 12.11 17.73
N GLY A 424 -8.05 11.42 17.75
CA GLY A 424 -7.95 9.97 18.00
C GLY A 424 -8.60 9.07 16.92
N ARG A 425 -9.12 9.65 15.82
CA ARG A 425 -9.81 8.94 14.76
C ARG A 425 -9.13 9.16 13.42
N PRO A 426 -8.72 8.12 12.70
CA PRO A 426 -8.07 8.25 11.40
C PRO A 426 -9.04 8.74 10.30
N PHE A 427 -10.36 8.49 10.47
CA PHE A 427 -11.40 8.89 9.54
C PHE A 427 -12.51 9.65 10.25
N ARG A 428 -12.99 10.72 9.62
CA ARG A 428 -14.08 11.59 10.12
C ARG A 428 -15.17 11.70 9.06
N PHE A 429 -16.43 11.62 9.48
CA PHE A 429 -17.58 11.94 8.65
C PHE A 429 -18.03 13.36 8.95
N ILE A 430 -17.96 14.22 7.95
CA ILE A 430 -18.26 15.63 8.06
C ILE A 430 -19.57 15.91 7.34
N ARG A 431 -20.53 16.50 8.05
CA ARG A 431 -21.79 17.01 7.50
C ARG A 431 -21.49 18.27 6.70
N ASN A 432 -21.73 18.25 5.42
CA ASN A 432 -21.58 19.41 4.55
C ASN A 432 -22.97 20.00 4.26
N ARG A 433 -23.28 21.13 4.83
CA ARG A 433 -24.51 21.87 4.54
C ARG A 433 -24.32 22.85 3.38
N SER A 434 -23.09 23.11 2.96
CA SER A 434 -22.75 24.11 1.97
C SER A 434 -22.88 23.61 0.53
N LEU A 435 -22.88 24.57 -0.40
CA LEU A 435 -22.79 24.33 -1.83
C LEU A 435 -21.36 23.96 -2.31
N ALA A 436 -20.43 23.80 -1.37
CA ALA A 436 -19.04 23.48 -1.71
C ALA A 436 -18.88 22.01 -2.08
N THR A 437 -18.21 21.76 -3.22
CA THR A 437 -17.70 20.45 -3.59
C THR A 437 -16.42 20.10 -2.81
N VAL A 438 -15.82 18.96 -3.07
CA VAL A 438 -14.62 18.50 -2.36
C VAL A 438 -13.53 18.01 -3.28
N ALA A 439 -12.28 18.30 -2.91
CA ALA A 439 -11.10 17.78 -3.60
C ALA A 439 -10.84 16.29 -3.22
N ASN A 440 -9.90 15.67 -3.92
CA ASN A 440 -9.54 14.25 -3.80
C ASN A 440 -8.94 13.82 -2.43
N SER A 441 -8.85 14.73 -1.48
CA SER A 441 -8.55 14.44 -0.07
C SER A 441 -9.77 13.97 0.73
N TYR A 442 -10.95 13.92 0.10
CA TYR A 442 -12.21 13.45 0.66
C TYR A 442 -12.82 12.33 -0.17
N LEU A 443 -13.67 11.54 0.48
CA LEU A 443 -14.70 10.69 -0.14
C LEU A 443 -16.05 11.39 0.03
N ALA A 444 -16.76 11.56 -1.06
CA ALA A 444 -18.08 12.17 -1.14
C ALA A 444 -19.18 11.09 -1.13
N LEU A 445 -20.17 11.24 -0.25
CA LEU A 445 -21.29 10.30 -0.09
C LEU A 445 -22.54 10.94 -0.73
N TYR A 446 -22.94 10.42 -1.89
CA TYR A 446 -24.15 10.88 -2.60
C TYR A 446 -25.30 9.91 -2.33
N PRO A 447 -26.44 10.37 -1.80
CA PRO A 447 -27.59 9.51 -1.58
C PRO A 447 -28.02 8.76 -2.84
N LYS A 448 -28.35 7.48 -2.70
CA LYS A 448 -28.97 6.68 -3.76
C LYS A 448 -30.47 7.00 -3.87
N PRO A 449 -31.15 6.66 -4.97
CA PRO A 449 -32.56 6.99 -5.19
C PRO A 449 -33.47 6.65 -4.02
N ALA A 450 -33.37 5.46 -3.46
CA ALA A 450 -34.20 5.05 -2.32
C ALA A 450 -33.99 5.94 -1.08
N LEU A 451 -32.75 6.37 -0.82
CA LEU A 451 -32.47 7.33 0.26
C LEU A 451 -32.94 8.73 -0.10
N MET A 452 -32.80 9.15 -1.38
CA MET A 452 -33.34 10.44 -1.85
C MET A 452 -34.84 10.53 -1.63
N ASP A 453 -35.58 9.46 -1.90
CA ASP A 453 -37.04 9.42 -1.66
C ASP A 453 -37.40 9.59 -0.18
N LEU A 454 -36.59 9.04 0.71
CA LEU A 454 -36.74 9.25 2.17
C LEU A 454 -36.42 10.69 2.56
N LEU A 455 -35.33 11.25 2.04
CA LEU A 455 -34.90 12.63 2.33
C LEU A 455 -35.86 13.68 1.79
N ASN A 456 -36.58 13.41 0.71
CA ASN A 456 -37.65 14.26 0.19
C ASN A 456 -38.86 14.31 1.14
N LYS A 457 -39.10 13.22 1.89
CA LYS A 457 -40.18 13.14 2.89
C LYS A 457 -39.74 13.70 4.23
N ASP A 458 -38.54 13.40 4.65
CA ASP A 458 -37.95 13.84 5.90
C ASP A 458 -36.45 14.18 5.72
N PRO A 459 -36.12 15.47 5.51
CA PRO A 459 -34.73 15.91 5.37
C PRO A 459 -33.84 15.64 6.59
N SER A 460 -34.42 15.42 7.79
CA SER A 460 -33.65 15.16 9.02
C SER A 460 -32.98 13.80 9.06
N VAL A 461 -33.42 12.87 8.21
CA VAL A 461 -32.82 11.51 8.09
C VAL A 461 -31.34 11.58 7.79
N ILE A 462 -30.88 12.56 7.00
CA ILE A 462 -29.45 12.71 6.68
C ILE A 462 -28.60 13.03 7.92
N ASP A 463 -29.16 13.81 8.86
CA ASP A 463 -28.46 14.16 10.10
C ASP A 463 -28.40 12.96 11.06
N SER A 464 -29.47 12.15 11.10
CA SER A 464 -29.49 10.88 11.85
C SER A 464 -28.46 9.88 11.30
N LEU A 465 -28.36 9.75 9.97
CA LEU A 465 -27.34 8.92 9.31
C LEU A 465 -25.93 9.42 9.60
N TRP A 466 -25.70 10.74 9.52
CA TRP A 466 -24.42 11.35 9.84
C TRP A 466 -24.01 11.09 11.30
N GLN A 467 -24.93 11.22 12.25
CA GLN A 467 -24.67 10.88 13.65
C GLN A 467 -24.29 9.40 13.78
N GLN A 468 -25.05 8.49 13.15
CA GLN A 468 -24.74 7.06 13.15
C GLN A 468 -23.35 6.77 12.55
N LEU A 469 -22.96 7.39 11.45
CA LEU A 469 -21.64 7.26 10.84
C LEU A 469 -20.52 7.67 11.81
N ASN A 470 -20.75 8.69 12.64
CA ASN A 470 -19.78 9.12 13.64
C ASN A 470 -19.72 8.19 14.87
N THR A 471 -20.67 7.27 15.07
CA THR A 471 -20.59 6.24 16.11
C THR A 471 -19.82 4.99 15.68
N ILE A 472 -19.55 4.84 14.38
CA ILE A 472 -18.78 3.67 13.88
C ILE A 472 -17.39 3.69 14.51
N SER A 473 -16.96 2.56 15.05
CA SER A 473 -15.65 2.46 15.71
C SER A 473 -14.51 2.68 14.71
N SER A 474 -13.40 3.24 15.18
CA SER A 474 -12.18 3.36 14.39
C SER A 474 -11.72 1.99 13.89
N GLU A 475 -11.88 0.95 14.70
CA GLU A 475 -11.50 -0.42 14.38
C GLU A 475 -12.28 -0.99 13.18
N THR A 476 -13.60 -0.75 13.12
CA THR A 476 -14.44 -1.11 11.96
C THR A 476 -13.96 -0.41 10.68
N LEU A 477 -13.71 0.89 10.74
CA LEU A 477 -13.23 1.66 9.59
C LEU A 477 -11.82 1.24 9.15
N LEU A 478 -10.93 0.97 10.11
CA LEU A 478 -9.59 0.48 9.86
C LEU A 478 -9.60 -0.94 9.26
N GLY A 479 -10.52 -1.80 9.69
CA GLY A 479 -10.71 -3.14 9.14
C GLY A 479 -11.15 -3.12 7.67
N GLU A 480 -11.86 -2.09 7.22
CA GLU A 480 -12.20 -1.90 5.80
C GLU A 480 -11.13 -1.15 5.01
N GLY A 481 -10.33 -0.31 5.65
CA GLY A 481 -9.29 0.50 5.03
C GLY A 481 -8.00 -0.26 4.72
N ARG A 482 -7.02 0.50 4.25
CA ARG A 482 -5.64 0.04 4.03
C ARG A 482 -4.71 0.77 4.98
N VAL A 483 -3.71 0.04 5.45
CA VAL A 483 -2.70 0.59 6.35
C VAL A 483 -1.37 0.68 5.62
N TYR A 484 -0.76 1.86 5.68
CA TYR A 484 0.58 2.13 5.18
C TYR A 484 1.55 2.31 6.36
N GLY A 485 2.85 2.16 6.11
CA GLY A 485 3.87 2.39 7.12
C GLY A 485 3.76 3.80 7.75
N GLY A 486 4.15 3.93 9.03
CA GLY A 486 4.02 5.17 9.80
C GLY A 486 2.58 5.51 10.19
N GLY A 487 1.72 4.50 10.39
CA GLY A 487 0.35 4.68 10.90
C GLY A 487 -0.59 5.43 9.96
N LEU A 488 -0.26 5.56 8.67
CA LEU A 488 -1.12 6.20 7.69
C LEU A 488 -2.19 5.23 7.21
N HIS A 489 -3.45 5.58 7.41
CA HIS A 489 -4.62 4.83 6.99
C HIS A 489 -5.29 5.49 5.78
N LYS A 490 -5.84 4.67 4.88
CA LYS A 490 -6.52 5.11 3.67
C LYS A 490 -7.79 4.28 3.45
N LEU A 491 -8.88 4.96 3.08
CA LEU A 491 -10.14 4.34 2.66
C LEU A 491 -10.39 4.62 1.17
N GLU A 492 -10.55 3.58 0.37
CA GLU A 492 -11.02 3.73 -1.01
C GLU A 492 -12.56 3.72 -1.05
N PRO A 493 -13.19 4.30 -2.10
CA PRO A 493 -14.66 4.34 -2.20
C PRO A 493 -15.32 2.97 -2.03
N LYS A 494 -14.76 1.92 -2.65
CA LYS A 494 -15.28 0.54 -2.54
C LYS A 494 -15.12 -0.06 -1.13
N GLU A 495 -14.14 0.39 -0.38
CA GLU A 495 -13.87 -0.05 0.99
C GLU A 495 -14.85 0.63 1.95
N LEU A 496 -15.02 1.94 1.83
CA LEU A 496 -16.02 2.68 2.62
C LEU A 496 -17.44 2.19 2.35
N SER A 497 -17.77 1.79 1.11
CA SER A 497 -19.09 1.24 0.76
C SER A 497 -19.45 -0.07 1.48
N LYS A 498 -18.44 -0.79 2.01
CA LYS A 498 -18.65 -2.07 2.72
C LYS A 498 -18.83 -1.90 4.23
N VAL A 499 -18.71 -0.68 4.74
CA VAL A 499 -18.87 -0.40 6.17
C VAL A 499 -20.31 -0.70 6.58
N PRO A 500 -20.53 -1.54 7.61
CA PRO A 500 -21.86 -1.88 8.08
C PRO A 500 -22.50 -0.71 8.83
N LEU A 501 -23.80 -0.52 8.60
CA LEU A 501 -24.66 0.45 9.29
C LEU A 501 -25.76 -0.34 10.03
N LYS A 502 -26.24 0.24 11.13
CA LYS A 502 -27.49 -0.26 11.74
C LYS A 502 -28.64 0.10 10.80
N LEU A 503 -29.65 -0.74 10.72
CA LEU A 503 -30.87 -0.43 9.98
C LEU A 503 -31.50 0.87 10.47
N LEU A 504 -31.97 1.68 9.53
CA LEU A 504 -32.74 2.90 9.81
C LEU A 504 -34.08 2.59 10.41
#